data_9ed4a7efc598244b4c2b23b16a3616cd
#
_entry.id   9ed4a7efc598244b4c2b23b16a3616cd
#
_cell.length_a   1.000
_cell.length_b   1.000
_cell.length_c   1.000
_cell.angle_alpha   90.00
_cell.angle_beta   90.00
_cell.angle_gamma   90.00
#
_symmetry.space_group_name_H-M   'P 1'
#
loop_
_entity.id
_entity.type
_entity.pdbx_description
1 polymer ?
#
loop_
_entity_poly.entity_id
_entity_poly.type
_entity_poly.pdbx_seq_one_letter_code
_entity_poly.pdbx_strand_id
1 'polypeptide(L)'
;DVYKRQQVQGGIKGGQDTFMKLRFSGFPVVSAPSGVAVGGGCEILMHSDAVQAHAETYTGLVEVGVGVLPGWGGCKEMIRRHSANKRSARGPMPALVKAFELIGTGQVAKSAMEAQRDMLIINEADSITFNKERVLFDAKQRALAMVEGYEPPEEATFRLPGATGRAAIDMALHDFH
;
A
#
# COMPACT_ATOMS: atom_id res chain seq x y z
N ASP A 1 9.70 -22.83 18.27
CA ASP A 1 8.50 -23.09 19.06
C ASP A 1 7.25 -23.05 18.17
N VAL A 2 6.69 -24.26 17.88
CA VAL A 2 5.55 -24.45 16.97
C VAL A 2 4.32 -23.62 17.39
N TYR A 3 4.13 -23.49 18.69
CA TYR A 3 3.01 -22.73 19.24
C TYR A 3 3.08 -21.23 18.92
N LYS A 4 4.27 -20.65 19.03
CA LYS A 4 4.51 -19.26 18.64
C LYS A 4 4.33 -19.06 17.14
N ARG A 5 4.77 -20.02 16.33
CA ARG A 5 4.61 -19.97 14.87
C ARG A 5 3.13 -19.98 14.47
N GLN A 6 2.30 -20.81 15.08
CA GLN A 6 0.85 -20.86 14.81
C GLN A 6 0.15 -19.55 15.20
N GLN A 7 0.52 -18.95 16.33
CA GLN A 7 -0.01 -17.66 16.76
C GLN A 7 0.35 -16.54 15.77
N VAL A 8 1.60 -16.50 15.31
CA VAL A 8 2.06 -15.53 14.30
C VAL A 8 1.31 -15.73 12.97
N GLN A 9 1.17 -16.97 12.51
CA GLN A 9 0.40 -17.28 11.29
C GLN A 9 -1.06 -16.86 11.43
N GLY A 10 -1.69 -17.10 12.58
CA GLY A 10 -3.05 -16.65 12.86
C GLY A 10 -3.21 -15.14 12.83
N GLY A 11 -2.25 -14.41 13.42
CA GLY A 11 -2.23 -12.94 13.38
C GLY A 11 -2.05 -12.36 11.98
N ILE A 12 -1.13 -12.94 11.20
CA ILE A 12 -0.92 -12.52 9.80
C ILE A 12 -2.18 -12.76 8.98
N LYS A 13 -2.77 -13.96 9.07
CA LYS A 13 -4.00 -14.28 8.34
C LYS A 13 -5.16 -13.38 8.76
N GLY A 14 -5.34 -13.14 10.04
CA GLY A 14 -6.38 -12.23 10.54
C GLY A 14 -6.26 -10.81 9.99
N GLY A 15 -5.04 -10.29 9.92
CA GLY A 15 -4.76 -8.99 9.30
C GLY A 15 -5.06 -8.98 7.80
N GLN A 16 -4.62 -10.01 7.07
CA GLN A 16 -4.93 -10.17 5.64
C GLN A 16 -6.43 -10.21 5.38
N ASP A 17 -7.16 -11.06 6.13
CA ASP A 17 -8.62 -11.18 5.99
C ASP A 17 -9.34 -9.86 6.30
N THR A 18 -8.85 -9.11 7.29
CA THR A 18 -9.39 -7.79 7.65
C THR A 18 -9.18 -6.76 6.54
N PHE A 19 -8.00 -6.70 5.97
CA PHE A 19 -7.69 -5.74 4.91
C PHE A 19 -8.37 -6.10 3.58
N MET A 20 -8.56 -7.39 3.31
CA MET A 20 -9.37 -7.82 2.16
C MET A 20 -10.85 -7.45 2.34
N LYS A 21 -11.39 -7.49 3.58
CA LYS A 21 -12.75 -6.99 3.88
C LYS A 21 -12.87 -5.48 3.70
N LEU A 22 -11.82 -4.70 4.01
CA LEU A 22 -11.80 -3.28 3.67
C LEU A 22 -11.82 -3.08 2.16
N ARG A 23 -10.95 -3.79 1.45
CA ARG A 23 -10.81 -3.68 -0.01
C ARG A 23 -12.06 -4.02 -0.79
N PHE A 24 -12.82 -5.03 -0.35
CA PHE A 24 -14.01 -5.54 -1.01
C PHE A 24 -15.27 -5.29 -0.19
N SER A 25 -15.31 -4.21 0.59
CA SER A 25 -16.51 -3.84 1.34
C SER A 25 -17.66 -3.48 0.40
N GLY A 26 -18.90 -3.72 0.84
CA GLY A 26 -20.10 -3.33 0.10
C GLY A 26 -20.42 -1.82 0.17
N PHE A 27 -19.50 -1.02 0.67
CA PHE A 27 -19.61 0.44 0.80
C PHE A 27 -18.23 1.08 0.66
N PRO A 28 -18.13 2.35 0.20
CA PRO A 28 -16.86 3.01 -0.01
C PRO A 28 -16.11 3.23 1.30
N VAL A 29 -14.82 2.92 1.28
CA VAL A 29 -13.88 3.15 2.38
C VAL A 29 -12.91 4.26 1.98
N VAL A 30 -12.90 5.35 2.75
CA VAL A 30 -11.98 6.47 2.54
C VAL A 30 -11.07 6.63 3.74
N SER A 31 -9.77 6.44 3.55
CA SER A 31 -8.77 6.70 4.59
C SER A 31 -8.43 8.19 4.69
N ALA A 32 -8.27 8.67 5.93
CA ALA A 32 -7.96 10.08 6.24
C ALA A 32 -6.66 10.20 7.05
N PRO A 33 -5.49 9.87 6.47
CA PRO A 33 -4.23 9.89 7.21
C PRO A 33 -3.79 11.32 7.52
N SER A 34 -3.19 11.48 8.72
CA SER A 34 -2.56 12.72 9.18
C SER A 34 -1.38 12.39 10.08
N GLY A 35 -0.22 12.98 9.84
CA GLY A 35 1.01 12.66 10.54
C GLY A 35 1.60 11.31 10.07
N VAL A 36 1.97 10.42 10.98
CA VAL A 36 2.67 9.17 10.66
C VAL A 36 1.68 8.03 10.42
N ALA A 37 1.69 7.48 9.21
CA ALA A 37 0.89 6.33 8.78
C ALA A 37 1.79 5.31 8.05
N VAL A 38 2.70 4.66 8.80
CA VAL A 38 3.69 3.71 8.27
C VAL A 38 3.32 2.26 8.58
N GLY A 39 3.96 1.30 7.91
CA GLY A 39 3.73 -0.11 8.13
C GLY A 39 2.28 -0.50 7.92
N GLY A 40 1.64 -1.16 8.89
CA GLY A 40 0.21 -1.51 8.84
C GLY A 40 -0.72 -0.31 8.59
N GLY A 41 -0.37 0.90 9.06
CA GLY A 41 -1.08 2.13 8.72
C GLY A 41 -1.01 2.44 7.23
N CYS A 42 0.15 2.28 6.60
CA CYS A 42 0.33 2.38 5.17
C CYS A 42 -0.48 1.31 4.42
N GLU A 43 -0.49 0.07 4.92
CA GLU A 43 -1.27 -1.02 4.32
C GLU A 43 -2.78 -0.73 4.33
N ILE A 44 -3.33 -0.08 5.38
CA ILE A 44 -4.73 0.38 5.41
C ILE A 44 -5.01 1.37 4.27
N LEU A 45 -4.13 2.37 4.07
CA LEU A 45 -4.29 3.33 2.97
C LEU A 45 -4.36 2.63 1.62
N MET A 46 -3.51 1.62 1.44
CA MET A 46 -3.41 0.88 0.18
C MET A 46 -4.62 -0.03 -0.08
N HIS A 47 -5.39 -0.40 0.94
CA HIS A 47 -6.60 -1.22 0.83
C HIS A 47 -7.90 -0.40 0.86
N SER A 48 -7.83 0.91 1.00
CA SER A 48 -8.98 1.81 0.90
C SER A 48 -9.33 2.11 -0.56
N ASP A 49 -10.59 2.43 -0.84
CA ASP A 49 -11.05 2.85 -2.17
C ASP A 49 -10.49 4.20 -2.56
N ALA A 50 -10.37 5.09 -1.57
CA ALA A 50 -9.79 6.41 -1.75
C ALA A 50 -9.02 6.86 -0.50
N VAL A 51 -8.11 7.80 -0.69
CA VAL A 51 -7.36 8.45 0.37
C VAL A 51 -7.57 9.95 0.31
N GLN A 52 -7.93 10.54 1.44
CA GLN A 52 -7.97 11.99 1.66
C GLN A 52 -6.88 12.35 2.66
N ALA A 53 -5.66 12.57 2.18
CA ALA A 53 -4.50 12.72 3.04
C ALA A 53 -4.29 14.18 3.50
N HIS A 54 -3.82 14.37 4.74
CA HIS A 54 -3.20 15.63 5.12
C HIS A 54 -1.87 15.82 4.37
N ALA A 55 -1.56 17.03 3.94
CA ALA A 55 -0.36 17.33 3.16
C ALA A 55 0.95 16.83 3.81
N GLU A 56 1.04 16.92 5.14
CA GLU A 56 2.19 16.48 5.93
C GLU A 56 2.07 15.02 6.43
N THR A 57 1.48 14.14 5.63
CA THR A 57 1.41 12.71 5.93
C THR A 57 2.74 12.04 5.58
N TYR A 58 3.31 11.34 6.57
CA TYR A 58 4.46 10.45 6.41
C TYR A 58 3.96 9.02 6.26
N THR A 59 4.25 8.36 5.14
CA THR A 59 3.77 7.00 4.90
C THR A 59 4.77 6.17 4.12
N GLY A 60 4.81 4.87 4.41
CA GLY A 60 5.72 3.91 3.79
C GLY A 60 5.62 2.54 4.43
N LEU A 61 6.14 1.53 3.76
CA LEU A 61 6.24 0.16 4.25
C LEU A 61 7.62 -0.02 4.88
N VAL A 62 7.69 0.04 6.21
CA VAL A 62 8.94 0.13 6.98
C VAL A 62 9.29 -1.15 7.73
N GLU A 63 8.55 -2.21 7.50
CA GLU A 63 8.62 -3.47 8.25
C GLU A 63 10.02 -4.10 8.24
N VAL A 64 10.79 -3.92 7.18
CA VAL A 64 12.17 -4.40 7.09
C VAL A 64 13.08 -3.82 8.17
N GLY A 65 12.80 -2.62 8.64
CA GLY A 65 13.52 -1.97 9.74
C GLY A 65 13.43 -2.71 11.07
N VAL A 66 12.45 -3.61 11.21
CA VAL A 66 12.28 -4.48 12.39
C VAL A 66 12.38 -5.96 12.04
N GLY A 67 12.93 -6.29 10.87
CA GLY A 67 13.24 -7.65 10.46
C GLY A 67 12.04 -8.48 9.96
N VAL A 68 10.94 -7.83 9.56
CA VAL A 68 9.76 -8.49 8.98
C VAL A 68 9.39 -7.86 7.62
N LEU A 69 8.40 -8.45 6.93
CA LEU A 69 7.87 -7.93 5.67
C LEU A 69 6.45 -7.39 5.87
N PRO A 70 5.98 -6.50 4.97
CA PRO A 70 4.58 -6.06 4.94
C PRO A 70 3.65 -7.26 4.74
N GLY A 71 3.15 -7.81 5.86
CA GLY A 71 2.48 -9.12 5.89
C GLY A 71 0.98 -9.06 5.61
N TRP A 72 0.36 -7.88 5.68
CA TRP A 72 -1.10 -7.73 5.54
C TRP A 72 -1.53 -7.29 4.14
N GLY A 73 -0.60 -7.34 3.16
CA GLY A 73 -0.88 -7.14 1.75
C GLY A 73 -0.09 -6.01 1.10
N GLY A 74 0.76 -5.29 1.85
CA GLY A 74 1.55 -4.17 1.34
C GLY A 74 2.41 -4.55 0.14
N CYS A 75 3.10 -5.69 0.17
CA CYS A 75 3.90 -6.20 -0.95
C CYS A 75 3.04 -6.38 -2.22
N LYS A 76 1.87 -7.02 -2.08
CA LYS A 76 0.92 -7.24 -3.18
C LYS A 76 0.42 -5.91 -3.75
N GLU A 77 0.00 -5.00 -2.88
CA GLU A 77 -0.54 -3.70 -3.29
C GLU A 77 0.50 -2.82 -3.98
N MET A 78 1.76 -2.83 -3.53
CA MET A 78 2.84 -2.12 -4.21
C MET A 78 3.05 -2.63 -5.63
N ILE A 79 3.15 -3.96 -5.81
CA ILE A 79 3.27 -4.56 -7.14
C ILE A 79 2.06 -4.21 -8.01
N ARG A 80 0.84 -4.33 -7.48
CA ARG A 80 -0.39 -3.99 -8.20
C ARG A 80 -0.38 -2.54 -8.69
N ARG A 81 -0.05 -1.59 -7.83
CA ARG A 81 -0.02 -0.15 -8.15
C ARG A 81 1.05 0.18 -9.17
N HIS A 82 2.26 -0.33 -9.00
CA HIS A 82 3.35 -0.12 -9.96
C HIS A 82 3.11 -0.84 -11.29
N SER A 83 2.44 -2.00 -11.32
CA SER A 83 2.03 -2.67 -12.55
C SER A 83 0.95 -1.90 -13.32
N ALA A 84 0.06 -1.21 -12.62
CA ALA A 84 -0.99 -0.39 -13.24
C ALA A 84 -0.48 0.98 -13.71
N ASN A 85 0.72 1.40 -13.32
CA ASN A 85 1.27 2.71 -13.66
C ASN A 85 1.64 2.79 -15.14
N LYS A 86 0.89 3.57 -15.89
CA LYS A 86 1.09 3.78 -17.34
C LYS A 86 2.39 4.51 -17.70
N ARG A 87 3.02 5.19 -16.73
CA ARG A 87 4.30 5.90 -16.90
C ARG A 87 5.52 4.99 -16.73
N SER A 88 5.33 3.80 -16.14
CA SER A 88 6.40 2.81 -15.96
C SER A 88 6.65 2.01 -17.23
N ALA A 89 7.87 1.46 -17.35
CA ALA A 89 8.18 0.51 -18.41
C ALA A 89 7.23 -0.71 -18.33
N ARG A 90 6.89 -1.24 -19.50
CA ARG A 90 5.97 -2.39 -19.60
C ARG A 90 6.65 -3.68 -19.14
N GLY A 91 5.82 -4.60 -18.64
CA GLY A 91 6.24 -5.93 -18.21
C GLY A 91 6.25 -6.08 -16.67
N PRO A 92 6.45 -7.30 -16.18
CA PRO A 92 6.33 -7.60 -14.74
C PRO A 92 7.58 -7.19 -13.92
N MET A 93 8.75 -7.06 -14.55
CA MET A 93 10.01 -6.75 -13.84
C MET A 93 10.05 -5.33 -13.26
N PRO A 94 9.69 -4.26 -13.99
CA PRO A 94 9.78 -2.89 -13.44
C PRO A 94 8.97 -2.69 -12.17
N ALA A 95 7.76 -3.26 -12.11
CA ALA A 95 6.91 -3.18 -10.93
C ALA A 95 7.52 -3.93 -9.73
N LEU A 96 8.09 -5.11 -9.97
CA LEU A 96 8.77 -5.90 -8.94
C LEU A 96 10.00 -5.17 -8.40
N VAL A 97 10.86 -4.66 -9.28
CA VAL A 97 12.08 -3.94 -8.89
C VAL A 97 11.74 -2.72 -8.06
N LYS A 98 10.74 -1.93 -8.50
CA LYS A 98 10.33 -0.72 -7.76
C LYS A 98 9.71 -1.06 -6.41
N ALA A 99 8.86 -2.06 -6.33
CA ALA A 99 8.31 -2.53 -5.06
C ALA A 99 9.40 -3.04 -4.11
N PHE A 100 10.36 -3.81 -4.64
CA PHE A 100 11.50 -4.30 -3.86
C PHE A 100 12.37 -3.14 -3.34
N GLU A 101 12.70 -2.16 -4.18
CA GLU A 101 13.46 -0.96 -3.80
C GLU A 101 12.78 -0.23 -2.63
N LEU A 102 11.49 0.12 -2.78
CA LEU A 102 10.75 0.88 -1.78
C LEU A 102 10.59 0.13 -0.44
N ILE A 103 10.28 -1.17 -0.51
CA ILE A 103 10.06 -2.00 0.68
C ILE A 103 11.40 -2.41 1.29
N GLY A 104 12.35 -2.89 0.48
CA GLY A 104 13.64 -3.40 0.94
C GLY A 104 14.51 -2.35 1.61
N THR A 105 14.35 -1.09 1.25
CA THR A 105 15.04 0.04 1.90
C THR A 105 14.18 0.77 2.94
N GLY A 106 12.94 0.33 3.15
CA GLY A 106 12.02 0.93 4.12
C GLY A 106 11.74 2.41 3.86
N GLN A 107 11.60 2.80 2.60
CA GLN A 107 11.39 4.21 2.24
C GLN A 107 10.10 4.77 2.80
N VAL A 108 10.17 5.99 3.32
CA VAL A 108 9.03 6.75 3.85
C VAL A 108 8.89 8.04 3.07
N ALA A 109 7.70 8.25 2.48
CA ALA A 109 7.32 9.53 1.92
C ALA A 109 7.20 10.57 3.04
N LYS A 110 7.78 11.73 2.83
CA LYS A 110 7.80 12.84 3.80
C LYS A 110 6.62 13.80 3.63
N SER A 111 5.77 13.53 2.64
CA SER A 111 4.54 14.26 2.38
C SER A 111 3.54 13.40 1.61
N ALA A 112 2.26 13.77 1.66
CA ALA A 112 1.23 13.13 0.84
C ALA A 112 1.52 13.26 -0.66
N MET A 113 2.12 14.37 -1.10
CA MET A 113 2.51 14.60 -2.48
C MET A 113 3.61 13.63 -2.95
N GLU A 114 4.63 13.39 -2.13
CA GLU A 114 5.69 12.43 -2.42
C GLU A 114 5.12 11.00 -2.46
N ALA A 115 4.25 10.65 -1.50
CA ALA A 115 3.56 9.36 -1.47
C ALA A 115 2.70 9.12 -2.72
N GLN A 116 2.12 10.17 -3.28
CA GLN A 116 1.30 10.12 -4.49
C GLN A 116 2.14 10.04 -5.76
N ARG A 117 3.11 10.92 -5.91
CA ARG A 117 3.85 11.10 -7.16
C ARG A 117 4.96 10.07 -7.34
N ASP A 118 5.70 9.80 -6.28
CA ASP A 118 6.97 9.09 -6.37
C ASP A 118 6.87 7.63 -5.89
N MET A 119 5.97 7.35 -4.93
CA MET A 119 5.83 6.02 -4.32
C MET A 119 4.53 5.28 -4.68
N LEU A 120 3.54 5.97 -5.23
CA LEU A 120 2.21 5.43 -5.58
C LEU A 120 1.47 4.76 -4.39
N ILE A 121 1.81 5.13 -3.16
CA ILE A 121 1.07 4.73 -1.95
C ILE A 121 -0.30 5.42 -1.91
N ILE A 122 -0.35 6.67 -2.36
CA ILE A 122 -1.57 7.44 -2.60
C ILE A 122 -1.77 7.48 -4.12
N ASN A 123 -2.98 7.22 -4.61
CA ASN A 123 -3.25 7.22 -6.05
C ASN A 123 -3.32 8.65 -6.61
N GLU A 124 -3.11 8.83 -7.92
CA GLU A 124 -3.25 10.14 -8.58
C GLU A 124 -4.66 10.73 -8.44
N ALA A 125 -5.68 9.87 -8.37
CA ALA A 125 -7.08 10.27 -8.18
C ALA A 125 -7.43 10.62 -6.73
N ASP A 126 -6.51 10.38 -5.79
CA ASP A 126 -6.70 10.71 -4.38
C ASP A 126 -6.47 12.19 -4.13
N SER A 127 -6.97 12.67 -2.99
CA SER A 127 -6.98 14.10 -2.69
C SER A 127 -6.10 14.43 -1.48
N ILE A 128 -5.55 15.63 -1.48
CA ILE A 128 -4.69 16.15 -0.41
C ILE A 128 -5.36 17.38 0.19
N THR A 129 -5.51 17.38 1.52
CA THR A 129 -6.02 18.50 2.32
C THR A 129 -4.87 19.17 3.06
N PHE A 130 -4.74 20.49 2.94
CA PHE A 130 -3.68 21.25 3.61
C PHE A 130 -4.05 21.65 5.04
N ASN A 131 -5.33 21.85 5.32
CA ASN A 131 -5.79 22.17 6.67
C ASN A 131 -6.09 20.88 7.43
N LYS A 132 -5.26 20.56 8.44
CA LYS A 132 -5.36 19.34 9.25
C LYS A 132 -6.76 19.14 9.86
N GLU A 133 -7.39 20.21 10.34
CA GLU A 133 -8.70 20.16 10.97
C GLU A 133 -9.83 19.79 9.99
N ARG A 134 -9.58 19.92 8.69
CA ARG A 134 -10.57 19.60 7.66
C ARG A 134 -10.44 18.19 7.09
N VAL A 135 -9.33 17.50 7.31
CA VAL A 135 -9.05 16.20 6.68
C VAL A 135 -10.19 15.21 6.86
N LEU A 136 -10.68 15.05 8.09
CA LEU A 136 -11.79 14.12 8.39
C LEU A 136 -13.10 14.56 7.74
N PHE A 137 -13.38 15.87 7.74
CA PHE A 137 -14.57 16.41 7.07
C PHE A 137 -14.51 16.14 5.57
N ASP A 138 -13.38 16.45 4.93
CA ASP A 138 -13.19 16.27 3.48
C ASP A 138 -13.26 14.78 3.11
N ALA A 139 -12.66 13.89 3.91
CA ALA A 139 -12.77 12.45 3.74
C ALA A 139 -14.21 11.95 3.85
N LYS A 140 -14.98 12.44 4.82
CA LYS A 140 -16.40 12.11 4.96
C LYS A 140 -17.21 12.57 3.75
N GLN A 141 -16.99 13.79 3.26
CA GLN A 141 -17.67 14.28 2.07
C GLN A 141 -17.34 13.42 0.84
N ARG A 142 -16.08 13.03 0.70
CA ARG A 142 -15.64 12.13 -0.37
C ARG A 142 -16.32 10.76 -0.26
N ALA A 143 -16.36 10.17 0.91
CA ALA A 143 -17.05 8.89 1.13
C ALA A 143 -18.53 8.98 0.77
N LEU A 144 -19.23 10.02 1.20
CA LEU A 144 -20.64 10.26 0.87
C LEU A 144 -20.86 10.41 -0.64
N ALA A 145 -19.98 11.13 -1.32
CA ALA A 145 -20.04 11.31 -2.78
C ALA A 145 -19.83 10.02 -3.57
N MET A 146 -19.17 9.02 -2.97
CA MET A 146 -18.91 7.72 -3.59
C MET A 146 -20.03 6.69 -3.38
N VAL A 147 -21.04 6.98 -2.56
CA VAL A 147 -22.08 5.99 -2.19
C VAL A 147 -22.99 5.64 -3.36
N GLU A 148 -23.39 6.62 -4.15
CA GLU A 148 -24.29 6.40 -5.28
C GLU A 148 -23.57 5.63 -6.39
N GLY A 149 -24.11 4.46 -6.75
CA GLY A 149 -23.53 3.60 -7.77
C GLY A 149 -22.23 2.91 -7.36
N TYR A 150 -21.90 2.88 -6.06
CA TYR A 150 -20.69 2.21 -5.60
C TYR A 150 -20.74 0.71 -5.85
N GLU A 151 -19.71 0.21 -6.48
CA GLU A 151 -19.43 -1.21 -6.62
C GLU A 151 -18.03 -1.53 -6.07
N PRO A 152 -17.88 -2.62 -5.29
CA PRO A 152 -16.55 -3.04 -4.85
C PRO A 152 -15.62 -3.28 -6.04
N PRO A 153 -14.32 -3.00 -5.91
CA PRO A 153 -13.38 -3.23 -7.00
C PRO A 153 -13.30 -4.72 -7.36
N GLU A 154 -13.09 -5.00 -8.63
CA GLU A 154 -12.80 -6.37 -9.07
C GLU A 154 -11.44 -6.85 -8.55
N GLU A 155 -11.31 -8.18 -8.40
CA GLU A 155 -10.07 -8.79 -8.01
C GLU A 155 -9.02 -8.64 -9.12
N ALA A 156 -7.93 -7.94 -8.81
CA ALA A 156 -6.89 -7.65 -9.79
C ALA A 156 -6.04 -8.89 -10.07
N THR A 157 -5.87 -9.23 -11.33
CA THR A 157 -4.89 -10.21 -11.80
C THR A 157 -3.69 -9.49 -12.42
N PHE A 158 -2.48 -9.93 -12.09
CA PHE A 158 -1.26 -9.39 -12.68
C PHE A 158 -0.20 -10.47 -12.81
N ARG A 159 0.67 -10.30 -13.81
CA ARG A 159 1.75 -11.26 -14.07
C ARG A 159 2.95 -10.94 -13.17
N LEU A 160 3.47 -11.98 -12.52
CA LEU A 160 4.73 -11.91 -11.79
C LEU A 160 5.85 -12.52 -12.64
N PRO A 161 7.10 -12.04 -12.52
CA PRO A 161 8.22 -12.52 -13.34
C PRO A 161 8.75 -13.91 -12.90
N GLY A 162 8.18 -14.53 -11.88
CA GLY A 162 8.53 -15.89 -11.43
C GLY A 162 10.01 -16.04 -11.09
N ALA A 163 10.64 -17.09 -11.63
CA ALA A 163 12.03 -17.41 -11.33
C ALA A 163 13.02 -16.29 -11.71
N THR A 164 12.77 -15.57 -12.80
CA THR A 164 13.61 -14.45 -13.23
C THR A 164 13.57 -13.30 -12.22
N GLY A 165 12.38 -13.01 -11.68
CA GLY A 165 12.24 -12.00 -10.63
C GLY A 165 12.93 -12.38 -9.33
N ARG A 166 12.84 -13.66 -8.95
CA ARG A 166 13.56 -14.18 -7.79
C ARG A 166 15.07 -14.03 -7.96
N ALA A 167 15.63 -14.46 -9.10
CA ALA A 167 17.06 -14.32 -9.37
C ALA A 167 17.51 -12.85 -9.32
N ALA A 168 16.72 -11.91 -9.85
CA ALA A 168 17.03 -10.48 -9.77
C ALA A 168 17.05 -9.95 -8.33
N ILE A 169 16.11 -10.38 -7.49
CA ILE A 169 16.10 -10.01 -6.07
C ILE A 169 17.29 -10.63 -5.33
N ASP A 170 17.60 -11.91 -5.57
CA ASP A 170 18.74 -12.59 -4.96
C ASP A 170 20.07 -11.89 -5.31
N MET A 171 20.23 -11.44 -6.57
CA MET A 171 21.39 -10.64 -6.99
C MET A 171 21.44 -9.29 -6.27
N ALA A 172 20.32 -8.57 -6.21
CA ALA A 172 20.28 -7.29 -5.53
C ALA A 172 20.59 -7.41 -4.03
N LEU A 173 20.12 -8.47 -3.36
CA LEU A 173 20.45 -8.72 -1.95
C LEU A 173 21.94 -9.02 -1.72
N HIS A 174 22.64 -9.60 -2.70
CA HIS A 174 24.08 -9.84 -2.61
C HIS A 174 24.89 -8.53 -2.58
N ASP A 175 24.40 -7.48 -3.20
CA ASP A 175 25.07 -6.18 -3.25
C ASP A 175 24.85 -5.34 -1.96
N PHE A 176 23.95 -5.79 -1.06
CA PHE A 176 23.70 -5.17 0.25
C PHE A 176 24.55 -5.78 1.40
N HIS A 177 25.41 -6.74 1.11
CA HIS A 177 26.37 -7.36 2.03
C HIS A 177 27.80 -6.94 1.68
#